data_e4413893fa579654b89ad82b6f2ae3ed
#
_entry.id   e4413893fa579654b89ad82b6f2ae3ed
#
_cell.length_a   1.000
_cell.length_b   1.000
_cell.length_c   1.000
_cell.angle_alpha   90.00
_cell.angle_beta   90.00
_cell.angle_gamma   90.00
#
_symmetry.space_group_name_H-M   'P 1'
#
loop_
_entity.id
_entity.type
_entity.pdbx_description
1 polymer ?
#
loop_
_entity_poly.entity_id
_entity_poly.type
_entity_poly.pdbx_seq_one_letter_code
_entity_poly.pdbx_strand_id
1 'polypeptide(L)'
;MPNVTMRQMLEAGVHFGHQTRYWNPKMEPFIFGARGKIHIINLEESLPLLKESLDFLSRLASRRGTIMFVGTKRAAGQAVAEEAQRCNSPYVSHRWLGGMLTNFRTVRQSINRLKELEAMETDGSFQRLVKKEILQLTREREKLERSLGGIKNMNGLPDALFVIDVGHESIAIAEARKLKIPVVAVVDTNHSPDGIDYVIPGNDDAIRAIRLYTQLAADAILEGRASSPLPAGGDADEFVELDAEGNPVEAGADRKPAGKVTKKTARKKIVAKAAEPTEEVVVEAASEAPAEAEAPAAAPAPAKAEAATESSDEAAAVEAAPKKVSKKKAVKKAAAAKKDDEA
;
A
#
# COMPACT_ATOMS: atom_id res chain seq x y z
N MET A 1 -2.56 7.25 22.87
CA MET A 1 -3.08 7.81 21.62
C MET A 1 -2.25 9.01 21.21
N PRO A 2 -1.70 9.06 19.99
CA PRO A 2 -0.93 10.21 19.54
C PRO A 2 -1.81 11.46 19.61
N ASN A 3 -1.34 12.45 20.38
CA ASN A 3 -2.12 13.66 20.63
C ASN A 3 -1.84 14.68 19.53
N VAL A 4 -2.73 14.73 18.52
CA VAL A 4 -2.65 15.71 17.45
C VAL A 4 -3.50 16.94 17.80
N THR A 5 -2.94 18.12 17.58
CA THR A 5 -3.61 19.39 17.78
C THR A 5 -3.94 20.06 16.44
N MET A 6 -5.01 20.85 16.41
CA MET A 6 -5.38 21.63 15.23
C MET A 6 -4.25 22.56 14.76
N ARG A 7 -3.44 23.07 15.71
CA ARG A 7 -2.29 23.91 15.40
C ARG A 7 -1.22 23.16 14.59
N GLN A 8 -0.91 21.92 14.97
CA GLN A 8 0.03 21.09 14.22
C GLN A 8 -0.48 20.78 12.79
N MET A 9 -1.78 20.51 12.65
CA MET A 9 -2.40 20.33 11.34
C MET A 9 -2.30 21.59 10.48
N LEU A 10 -2.52 22.77 11.09
CA LEU A 10 -2.40 24.05 10.39
C LEU A 10 -0.96 24.31 9.94
N GLU A 11 0.03 24.09 10.81
CA GLU A 11 1.46 24.28 10.55
C GLU A 11 1.97 23.31 9.47
N ALA A 12 1.44 22.09 9.45
CA ALA A 12 1.73 21.10 8.40
C ALA A 12 1.05 21.43 7.05
N GLY A 13 0.05 22.31 7.03
CA GLY A 13 -0.67 22.70 5.81
C GLY A 13 -1.75 21.71 5.38
N VAL A 14 -2.33 20.99 6.33
CA VAL A 14 -3.43 20.03 6.12
C VAL A 14 -4.68 20.70 5.52
N HIS A 15 -4.92 21.96 5.89
CA HIS A 15 -6.09 22.73 5.51
C HIS A 15 -6.11 23.16 4.04
N PHE A 16 -5.01 23.05 3.30
CA PHE A 16 -4.99 23.38 1.88
C PHE A 16 -5.55 22.22 1.07
N GLY A 17 -6.56 22.50 0.27
CA GLY A 17 -7.08 21.60 -0.73
C GLY A 17 -6.62 21.97 -2.14
N HIS A 18 -7.26 21.41 -3.13
CA HIS A 18 -7.01 21.68 -4.55
C HIS A 18 -7.74 22.90 -5.07
N GLN A 19 -7.48 23.24 -6.32
CA GLN A 19 -8.15 24.34 -7.00
C GLN A 19 -9.66 24.10 -7.10
N THR A 20 -10.45 25.16 -6.92
CA THR A 20 -11.92 25.13 -6.97
C THR A 20 -12.49 24.56 -8.27
N ARG A 21 -11.73 24.59 -9.37
CA ARG A 21 -12.12 24.03 -10.66
C ARG A 21 -12.24 22.50 -10.66
N TYR A 22 -11.44 21.80 -9.82
CA TYR A 22 -11.32 20.35 -9.84
C TYR A 22 -11.97 19.66 -8.64
N TRP A 23 -12.75 20.38 -7.86
CA TRP A 23 -13.34 19.86 -6.65
C TRP A 23 -14.40 18.77 -6.90
N ASN A 24 -14.58 17.91 -5.94
CA ASN A 24 -15.65 16.91 -5.93
C ASN A 24 -16.80 17.38 -5.04
N PRO A 25 -18.06 17.42 -5.53
CA PRO A 25 -19.22 17.83 -4.74
C PRO A 25 -19.43 17.03 -3.45
N LYS A 26 -19.00 15.75 -3.41
CA LYS A 26 -19.11 14.91 -2.21
C LYS A 26 -18.19 15.34 -1.06
N MET A 27 -17.21 16.18 -1.36
CA MET A 27 -16.32 16.77 -0.35
C MET A 27 -16.85 18.08 0.22
N GLU A 28 -18.01 18.57 -0.23
CA GLU A 28 -18.63 19.81 0.25
C GLU A 28 -18.75 19.90 1.78
N PRO A 29 -19.15 18.84 2.52
CA PRO A 29 -19.25 18.90 3.98
C PRO A 29 -17.92 19.18 4.69
N PHE A 30 -16.79 18.86 4.04
CA PHE A 30 -15.45 19.00 4.62
C PHE A 30 -14.75 20.30 4.17
N ILE A 31 -15.38 21.11 3.34
CA ILE A 31 -14.81 22.34 2.82
C ILE A 31 -15.30 23.53 3.65
N PHE A 32 -14.36 24.26 4.25
CA PHE A 32 -14.64 25.48 5.00
C PHE A 32 -14.99 26.65 4.07
N GLY A 33 -14.30 26.72 2.91
CA GLY A 33 -14.47 27.80 1.95
C GLY A 33 -13.42 27.79 0.85
N ALA A 34 -13.31 28.89 0.12
CA ALA A 34 -12.29 29.03 -0.93
C ALA A 34 -11.56 30.36 -0.79
N ARG A 35 -10.24 30.37 -0.92
CA ARG A 35 -9.38 31.54 -0.92
C ARG A 35 -8.38 31.45 -2.06
N GLY A 36 -8.29 32.49 -2.90
CA GLY A 36 -7.33 32.49 -4.00
C GLY A 36 -7.54 31.37 -5.02
N LYS A 37 -8.80 30.94 -5.27
CA LYS A 37 -9.16 29.81 -6.14
C LYS A 37 -8.70 28.45 -5.64
N ILE A 38 -8.38 28.33 -4.35
CA ILE A 38 -8.02 27.06 -3.68
C ILE A 38 -9.06 26.82 -2.60
N HIS A 39 -9.54 25.58 -2.46
CA HIS A 39 -10.41 25.18 -1.36
C HIS A 39 -9.62 25.09 -0.05
N ILE A 40 -10.28 25.45 1.02
CA ILE A 40 -9.76 25.30 2.39
C ILE A 40 -10.59 24.24 3.08
N ILE A 41 -9.90 23.21 3.58
CA ILE A 41 -10.52 22.09 4.30
C ILE A 41 -10.81 22.51 5.74
N ASN A 42 -11.96 22.12 6.25
CA ASN A 42 -12.36 22.38 7.63
C ASN A 42 -11.61 21.46 8.59
N LEU A 43 -10.68 22.02 9.36
CA LEU A 43 -9.90 21.26 10.34
C LEU A 43 -10.72 20.83 11.57
N GLU A 44 -11.84 21.50 11.88
CA GLU A 44 -12.74 21.12 12.97
C GLU A 44 -13.40 19.76 12.68
N GLU A 45 -13.72 19.48 11.41
CA GLU A 45 -14.24 18.19 10.97
C GLU A 45 -13.14 17.17 10.73
N SER A 46 -11.98 17.61 10.20
CA SER A 46 -10.87 16.69 9.90
C SER A 46 -10.23 16.11 11.16
N LEU A 47 -10.11 16.87 12.24
CA LEU A 47 -9.46 16.44 13.48
C LEU A 47 -10.17 15.24 14.15
N PRO A 48 -11.50 15.26 14.39
CA PRO A 48 -12.18 14.10 14.95
C PRO A 48 -12.11 12.86 14.07
N LEU A 49 -12.27 13.01 12.74
CA LEU A 49 -12.15 11.90 11.79
C LEU A 49 -10.74 11.30 11.76
N LEU A 50 -9.71 12.15 11.83
CA LEU A 50 -8.33 11.68 11.97
C LEU A 50 -8.14 10.88 13.26
N LYS A 51 -8.64 11.36 14.39
CA LYS A 51 -8.56 10.63 15.67
C LYS A 51 -9.28 9.29 15.62
N GLU A 52 -10.48 9.25 15.06
CA GLU A 52 -11.24 8.01 14.88
C GLU A 52 -10.47 7.00 14.02
N SER A 53 -9.84 7.48 12.95
CA SER A 53 -8.98 6.67 12.07
C SER A 53 -7.78 6.10 12.83
N LEU A 54 -7.10 6.92 13.64
CA LEU A 54 -5.96 6.49 14.46
C LEU A 54 -6.37 5.49 15.54
N ASP A 55 -7.53 5.68 16.15
CA ASP A 55 -8.12 4.76 17.12
C ASP A 55 -8.42 3.39 16.50
N PHE A 56 -8.93 3.39 15.27
CA PHE A 56 -9.14 2.15 14.51
C PHE A 56 -7.82 1.43 14.26
N LEU A 57 -6.79 2.13 13.76
CA LEU A 57 -5.47 1.55 13.49
C LEU A 57 -4.83 0.99 14.77
N SER A 58 -4.89 1.72 15.88
CA SER A 58 -4.37 1.28 17.18
C SER A 58 -5.09 0.02 17.69
N ARG A 59 -6.43 -0.03 17.63
CA ARG A 59 -7.21 -1.22 18.00
C ARG A 59 -6.90 -2.43 17.12
N LEU A 60 -6.68 -2.21 15.81
CA LEU A 60 -6.30 -3.28 14.91
C LEU A 60 -4.89 -3.79 15.22
N ALA A 61 -3.94 -2.88 15.48
CA ALA A 61 -2.57 -3.21 15.84
C ALA A 61 -2.48 -3.96 17.19
N SER A 62 -3.34 -3.63 18.17
CA SER A 62 -3.40 -4.35 19.46
C SER A 62 -3.86 -5.80 19.31
N ARG A 63 -4.61 -6.11 18.25
CA ARG A 63 -5.01 -7.47 17.88
C ARG A 63 -4.00 -8.16 16.97
N ARG A 64 -2.81 -7.55 16.79
CA ARG A 64 -1.76 -8.01 15.87
C ARG A 64 -2.18 -8.06 14.40
N GLY A 65 -3.17 -7.25 14.01
CA GLY A 65 -3.55 -7.08 12.63
C GLY A 65 -2.45 -6.42 11.81
N THR A 66 -2.34 -6.82 10.55
CA THR A 66 -1.36 -6.29 9.60
C THR A 66 -1.94 -5.09 8.88
N ILE A 67 -1.35 -3.92 9.06
CA ILE A 67 -1.74 -2.67 8.38
C ILE A 67 -0.71 -2.39 7.29
N MET A 68 -1.19 -2.20 6.05
CA MET A 68 -0.32 -1.88 4.92
C MET A 68 -0.42 -0.40 4.57
N PHE A 69 0.73 0.25 4.45
CA PHE A 69 0.83 1.63 4.00
C PHE A 69 0.92 1.70 2.47
N VAL A 70 0.11 2.57 1.86
CA VAL A 70 0.09 2.76 0.40
C VAL A 70 0.21 4.24 0.09
N GLY A 71 1.21 4.58 -0.72
CA GLY A 71 1.41 5.96 -1.17
C GLY A 71 2.49 6.00 -2.23
N THR A 72 2.07 5.89 -3.49
CA THR A 72 2.98 5.85 -4.64
C THR A 72 3.26 7.22 -5.23
N LYS A 73 2.54 8.26 -4.75
CA LYS A 73 2.80 9.64 -5.11
C LYS A 73 4.23 10.05 -4.74
N ARG A 74 4.93 10.75 -5.61
CA ARG A 74 6.32 11.16 -5.39
C ARG A 74 6.55 11.88 -4.05
N ALA A 75 5.58 12.68 -3.61
CA ALA A 75 5.64 13.39 -2.34
C ALA A 75 5.46 12.45 -1.12
N ALA A 76 4.73 11.34 -1.29
CA ALA A 76 4.38 10.40 -0.23
C ALA A 76 5.38 9.25 -0.08
N GLY A 77 6.00 8.79 -1.19
CA GLY A 77 6.75 7.54 -1.23
C GLY A 77 7.83 7.41 -0.16
N GLN A 78 8.60 8.47 0.08
CA GLN A 78 9.66 8.46 1.08
C GLN A 78 9.10 8.42 2.51
N ALA A 79 8.14 9.29 2.83
CA ALA A 79 7.53 9.36 4.16
C ALA A 79 6.82 8.05 4.54
N VAL A 80 6.10 7.46 3.57
CA VAL A 80 5.46 6.15 3.72
C VAL A 80 6.47 5.05 4.00
N ALA A 81 7.59 5.00 3.26
CA ALA A 81 8.61 3.98 3.45
C ALA A 81 9.30 4.10 4.83
N GLU A 82 9.70 5.32 5.21
CA GLU A 82 10.38 5.59 6.48
C GLU A 82 9.49 5.20 7.68
N GLU A 83 8.23 5.64 7.71
CA GLU A 83 7.34 5.41 8.83
C GLU A 83 6.80 3.97 8.89
N ALA A 84 6.56 3.34 7.73
CA ALA A 84 6.18 1.94 7.70
C ALA A 84 7.31 1.01 8.17
N GLN A 85 8.57 1.32 7.83
CA GLN A 85 9.73 0.61 8.37
C GLN A 85 9.87 0.82 9.87
N ARG A 86 9.67 2.04 10.38
CA ARG A 86 9.71 2.36 11.81
C ARG A 86 8.71 1.52 12.62
N CYS A 87 7.51 1.31 12.09
CA CYS A 87 6.49 0.48 12.74
C CYS A 87 6.48 -0.98 12.25
N ASN A 88 7.48 -1.42 11.47
CA ASN A 88 7.57 -2.78 10.90
C ASN A 88 6.27 -3.24 10.25
N SER A 89 5.69 -2.39 9.42
CA SER A 89 4.47 -2.65 8.66
C SER A 89 4.78 -2.76 7.17
N PRO A 90 4.05 -3.57 6.40
CA PRO A 90 4.23 -3.65 4.96
C PRO A 90 3.84 -2.33 4.29
N TYR A 91 4.51 -2.00 3.18
CA TYR A 91 4.25 -0.76 2.45
C TYR A 91 4.47 -0.89 0.95
N VAL A 92 3.82 0.02 0.21
CA VAL A 92 4.01 0.22 -1.22
C VAL A 92 4.25 1.71 -1.47
N SER A 93 5.48 2.06 -1.87
CA SER A 93 5.94 3.45 -2.00
C SER A 93 6.25 3.89 -3.43
N HIS A 94 6.29 2.96 -4.40
CA HIS A 94 6.69 3.28 -5.76
C HIS A 94 5.56 3.13 -6.77
N ARG A 95 4.99 1.95 -6.91
CA ARG A 95 3.92 1.67 -7.85
C ARG A 95 3.07 0.51 -7.38
N TRP A 96 1.76 0.71 -7.34
CA TRP A 96 0.82 -0.37 -7.12
C TRP A 96 0.75 -1.28 -8.36
N LEU A 97 1.00 -2.56 -8.19
CA LEU A 97 0.83 -3.53 -9.27
C LEU A 97 -0.60 -4.04 -9.25
N GLY A 98 -1.29 -4.00 -10.40
CA GLY A 98 -2.63 -4.54 -10.50
C GLY A 98 -2.67 -6.01 -10.08
N GLY A 99 -3.63 -6.36 -9.20
CA GLY A 99 -3.73 -7.71 -8.64
C GLY A 99 -2.86 -7.95 -7.39
N MET A 100 -2.27 -6.90 -6.80
CA MET A 100 -1.39 -7.04 -5.64
C MET A 100 -2.08 -7.70 -4.44
N LEU A 101 -3.37 -7.43 -4.22
CA LEU A 101 -4.19 -8.09 -3.21
C LEU A 101 -5.03 -9.21 -3.81
N THR A 102 -5.74 -8.96 -4.91
CA THR A 102 -6.67 -9.91 -5.51
C THR A 102 -5.97 -11.12 -6.14
N ASN A 103 -4.72 -10.99 -6.56
CA ASN A 103 -3.90 -12.07 -7.09
C ASN A 103 -2.59 -12.24 -6.30
N PHE A 104 -2.70 -12.19 -4.98
CA PHE A 104 -1.55 -12.25 -4.07
C PHE A 104 -0.69 -13.52 -4.27
N ARG A 105 -1.29 -14.63 -4.70
CA ARG A 105 -0.56 -15.87 -5.00
C ARG A 105 0.54 -15.66 -6.06
N THR A 106 0.24 -14.95 -7.13
CA THR A 106 1.21 -14.64 -8.20
C THR A 106 2.25 -13.62 -7.72
N VAL A 107 1.81 -12.63 -6.95
CA VAL A 107 2.73 -11.64 -6.34
C VAL A 107 3.73 -12.33 -5.41
N ARG A 108 3.28 -13.32 -4.63
CA ARG A 108 4.14 -14.13 -3.75
C ARG A 108 5.21 -14.90 -4.53
N GLN A 109 4.89 -15.40 -5.74
CA GLN A 109 5.91 -16.02 -6.61
C GLN A 109 7.00 -15.01 -6.99
N SER A 110 6.62 -13.77 -7.34
CA SER A 110 7.57 -12.69 -7.64
C SER A 110 8.40 -12.29 -6.42
N ILE A 111 7.80 -12.30 -5.22
CA ILE A 111 8.52 -12.08 -3.95
C ILE A 111 9.53 -13.20 -3.70
N ASN A 112 9.16 -14.44 -3.93
CA ASN A 112 10.09 -15.57 -3.79
C ASN A 112 11.25 -15.44 -4.78
N ARG A 113 10.97 -15.03 -6.03
CA ARG A 113 12.01 -14.74 -7.02
C ARG A 113 12.97 -13.65 -6.55
N LEU A 114 12.46 -12.58 -5.92
CA LEU A 114 13.29 -11.54 -5.32
C LEU A 114 14.20 -12.11 -4.25
N LYS A 115 13.66 -12.92 -3.32
CA LYS A 115 14.44 -13.56 -2.26
C LYS A 115 15.50 -14.51 -2.81
N GLU A 116 15.21 -15.24 -3.88
CA GLU A 116 16.19 -16.09 -4.57
C GLU A 116 17.36 -15.26 -5.12
N LEU A 117 17.05 -14.13 -5.78
CA LEU A 117 18.09 -13.24 -6.32
C LEU A 117 18.95 -12.61 -5.21
N GLU A 118 18.35 -12.23 -4.08
CA GLU A 118 19.08 -11.75 -2.89
C GLU A 118 19.98 -12.84 -2.30
N ALA A 119 19.49 -14.08 -2.22
CA ALA A 119 20.26 -15.22 -1.74
C ALA A 119 21.44 -15.54 -2.68
N MET A 120 21.22 -15.55 -3.99
CA MET A 120 22.28 -15.78 -5.00
C MET A 120 23.39 -14.72 -4.94
N GLU A 121 23.06 -13.48 -4.59
CA GLU A 121 24.06 -12.41 -4.40
C GLU A 121 24.86 -12.66 -3.11
N THR A 122 24.18 -13.01 -2.02
CA THR A 122 24.80 -13.27 -0.71
C THR A 122 25.72 -14.49 -0.74
N ASP A 123 25.29 -15.57 -1.41
CA ASP A 123 26.02 -16.83 -1.55
C ASP A 123 27.20 -16.74 -2.51
N GLY A 124 27.41 -15.60 -3.18
CA GLY A 124 28.48 -15.40 -4.15
C GLY A 124 28.29 -16.19 -5.45
N SER A 125 27.12 -16.73 -5.69
CA SER A 125 26.77 -17.47 -6.93
C SER A 125 26.95 -16.60 -8.19
N PHE A 126 26.84 -15.29 -8.07
CA PHE A 126 27.08 -14.34 -9.16
C PHE A 126 28.53 -14.38 -9.69
N GLN A 127 29.52 -14.78 -8.86
CA GLN A 127 30.92 -14.87 -9.30
C GLN A 127 31.15 -15.96 -10.36
N ARG A 128 30.24 -16.92 -10.48
CA ARG A 128 30.30 -18.04 -11.44
C ARG A 128 29.63 -17.71 -12.77
N LEU A 129 28.96 -16.56 -12.87
CA LEU A 129 28.20 -16.15 -14.05
C LEU A 129 28.97 -15.17 -14.92
N VAL A 130 28.58 -15.08 -16.19
CA VAL A 130 29.14 -14.10 -17.12
C VAL A 130 28.69 -12.69 -16.74
N LYS A 131 29.53 -11.66 -16.90
CA LYS A 131 29.23 -10.26 -16.55
C LYS A 131 27.90 -9.75 -17.11
N LYS A 132 27.50 -10.19 -18.29
CA LYS A 132 26.22 -9.82 -18.92
C LYS A 132 25.04 -10.36 -18.12
N GLU A 133 25.11 -11.59 -17.67
CA GLU A 133 24.06 -12.26 -16.87
C GLU A 133 23.95 -11.62 -15.48
N ILE A 134 25.08 -11.35 -14.83
CA ILE A 134 25.11 -10.64 -13.55
C ILE A 134 24.37 -9.30 -13.67
N LEU A 135 24.68 -8.52 -14.70
CA LEU A 135 24.04 -7.22 -14.91
C LEU A 135 22.53 -7.35 -15.15
N GLN A 136 22.10 -8.41 -15.86
CA GLN A 136 20.68 -8.67 -16.09
C GLN A 136 19.95 -9.04 -14.79
N LEU A 137 20.52 -9.95 -13.99
CA LEU A 137 19.94 -10.37 -12.70
C LEU A 137 19.92 -9.22 -11.69
N THR A 138 20.96 -8.40 -11.65
CA THR A 138 20.99 -7.21 -10.78
C THR A 138 19.89 -6.22 -11.16
N ARG A 139 19.67 -5.95 -12.44
CA ARG A 139 18.57 -5.09 -12.90
C ARG A 139 17.19 -5.68 -12.58
N GLU A 140 17.05 -7.01 -12.71
CA GLU A 140 15.81 -7.72 -12.33
C GLU A 140 15.56 -7.58 -10.82
N ARG A 141 16.57 -7.82 -9.99
CA ARG A 141 16.49 -7.63 -8.53
C ARG A 141 16.09 -6.21 -8.16
N GLU A 142 16.79 -5.20 -8.69
CA GLU A 142 16.49 -3.79 -8.42
C GLU A 142 15.06 -3.41 -8.82
N LYS A 143 14.57 -3.94 -9.94
CA LYS A 143 13.19 -3.70 -10.39
C LYS A 143 12.18 -4.33 -9.44
N LEU A 144 12.42 -5.57 -8.99
CA LEU A 144 11.55 -6.27 -8.05
C LEU A 144 11.61 -5.63 -6.67
N GLU A 145 12.80 -5.28 -6.17
CA GLU A 145 13.00 -4.63 -4.88
C GLU A 145 12.25 -3.30 -4.81
N ARG A 146 12.33 -2.48 -5.86
CA ARG A 146 11.62 -1.20 -5.94
C ARG A 146 10.10 -1.34 -5.85
N SER A 147 9.54 -2.41 -6.40
CA SER A 147 8.08 -2.61 -6.47
C SER A 147 7.54 -3.47 -5.32
N LEU A 148 8.29 -4.44 -4.83
CA LEU A 148 7.83 -5.47 -3.89
C LEU A 148 8.62 -5.50 -2.58
N GLY A 149 9.71 -4.73 -2.48
CA GLY A 149 10.58 -4.73 -1.31
C GLY A 149 9.84 -4.47 0.00
N GLY A 150 8.89 -3.54 -0.01
CA GLY A 150 8.09 -3.20 1.18
C GLY A 150 7.10 -4.27 1.62
N ILE A 151 6.80 -5.27 0.78
CA ILE A 151 5.86 -6.36 1.10
C ILE A 151 6.53 -7.74 1.17
N LYS A 152 7.86 -7.81 1.09
CA LYS A 152 8.58 -9.07 1.05
C LYS A 152 8.40 -9.96 2.29
N ASN A 153 8.12 -9.36 3.44
CA ASN A 153 7.94 -10.06 4.70
C ASN A 153 6.45 -10.35 5.03
N MET A 154 5.55 -10.03 4.12
CA MET A 154 4.12 -10.24 4.32
C MET A 154 3.73 -11.70 4.03
N ASN A 155 3.16 -12.39 5.01
CA ASN A 155 2.77 -13.79 4.90
C ASN A 155 1.37 -14.00 4.31
N GLY A 156 0.50 -13.00 4.40
CA GLY A 156 -0.89 -13.06 3.96
C GLY A 156 -1.39 -11.70 3.50
N LEU A 157 -2.69 -11.59 3.29
CA LEU A 157 -3.35 -10.31 2.98
C LEU A 157 -3.31 -9.40 4.21
N PRO A 158 -3.27 -8.07 4.03
CA PRO A 158 -3.36 -7.12 5.13
C PRO A 158 -4.80 -7.06 5.67
N ASP A 159 -4.94 -6.73 6.95
CA ASP A 159 -6.22 -6.55 7.62
C ASP A 159 -6.79 -5.13 7.44
N ALA A 160 -5.96 -4.16 7.10
CA ALA A 160 -6.36 -2.81 6.72
C ALA A 160 -5.35 -2.16 5.79
N LEU A 161 -5.80 -1.19 5.00
CA LEU A 161 -4.96 -0.31 4.20
C LEU A 161 -4.98 1.11 4.78
N PHE A 162 -3.80 1.74 4.85
CA PHE A 162 -3.64 3.17 5.06
C PHE A 162 -3.15 3.80 3.77
N VAL A 163 -3.99 4.62 3.13
CA VAL A 163 -3.78 5.12 1.77
C VAL A 163 -3.60 6.63 1.77
N ILE A 164 -2.60 7.10 1.03
CA ILE A 164 -2.42 8.53 0.76
C ILE A 164 -2.71 8.79 -0.71
N ASP A 165 -3.61 9.71 -0.97
CA ASP A 165 -4.13 10.06 -2.30
C ASP A 165 -5.01 8.96 -2.93
N VAL A 166 -6.31 9.11 -2.73
CA VAL A 166 -7.35 8.19 -3.25
C VAL A 166 -7.35 8.14 -4.78
N GLY A 167 -7.09 9.27 -5.44
CA GLY A 167 -7.12 9.33 -6.89
C GLY A 167 -5.97 8.56 -7.53
N HIS A 168 -4.80 8.68 -6.96
CA HIS A 168 -3.61 7.97 -7.45
C HIS A 168 -3.69 6.46 -7.19
N GLU A 169 -4.24 6.09 -6.03
CA GLU A 169 -4.32 4.69 -5.54
C GLU A 169 -5.69 4.04 -5.79
N SER A 170 -6.44 4.49 -6.79
CA SER A 170 -7.79 3.99 -7.09
C SER A 170 -7.85 2.47 -7.31
N ILE A 171 -6.79 1.88 -7.88
CA ILE A 171 -6.69 0.43 -8.10
C ILE A 171 -6.57 -0.31 -6.76
N ALA A 172 -5.75 0.21 -5.84
CA ALA A 172 -5.57 -0.38 -4.51
C ALA A 172 -6.88 -0.40 -3.72
N ILE A 173 -7.61 0.72 -3.75
CA ILE A 173 -8.91 0.86 -3.09
C ILE A 173 -9.95 -0.08 -3.73
N ALA A 174 -10.01 -0.18 -5.06
CA ALA A 174 -10.90 -1.10 -5.75
C ALA A 174 -10.64 -2.57 -5.38
N GLU A 175 -9.37 -2.96 -5.25
CA GLU A 175 -8.98 -4.31 -4.82
C GLU A 175 -9.34 -4.56 -3.35
N ALA A 176 -9.08 -3.61 -2.46
CA ALA A 176 -9.43 -3.70 -1.05
C ALA A 176 -10.94 -3.87 -0.86
N ARG A 177 -11.76 -3.06 -1.53
CA ARG A 177 -13.22 -3.18 -1.53
C ARG A 177 -13.71 -4.56 -1.98
N LYS A 178 -13.10 -5.10 -3.05
CA LYS A 178 -13.44 -6.44 -3.56
C LYS A 178 -13.16 -7.53 -2.53
N LEU A 179 -12.12 -7.36 -1.72
CA LEU A 179 -11.72 -8.29 -0.66
C LEU A 179 -12.34 -7.95 0.71
N LYS A 180 -13.11 -6.86 0.81
CA LYS A 180 -13.71 -6.35 2.05
C LYS A 180 -12.65 -6.01 3.12
N ILE A 181 -11.51 -5.51 2.69
CA ILE A 181 -10.46 -5.01 3.55
C ILE A 181 -10.77 -3.54 3.85
N PRO A 182 -10.86 -3.14 5.11
CA PRO A 182 -11.15 -1.75 5.48
C PRO A 182 -10.04 -0.82 5.04
N VAL A 183 -10.45 0.35 4.54
CA VAL A 183 -9.56 1.37 4.00
C VAL A 183 -9.63 2.64 4.85
N VAL A 184 -8.49 3.07 5.36
CA VAL A 184 -8.26 4.38 5.94
C VAL A 184 -7.55 5.23 4.91
N ALA A 185 -8.11 6.35 4.49
CA ALA A 185 -7.48 7.15 3.45
C ALA A 185 -7.53 8.65 3.69
N VAL A 186 -6.43 9.32 3.31
CA VAL A 186 -6.38 10.78 3.19
C VAL A 186 -7.03 11.17 1.88
N VAL A 187 -8.06 12.02 1.97
CA VAL A 187 -8.88 12.47 0.83
C VAL A 187 -8.81 13.98 0.71
N ASP A 188 -8.32 14.45 -0.41
CA ASP A 188 -8.35 15.89 -0.74
C ASP A 188 -9.65 16.27 -1.44
N THR A 189 -9.88 17.55 -1.63
CA THR A 189 -11.10 18.14 -2.19
C THR A 189 -11.42 17.75 -3.64
N ASN A 190 -10.46 17.18 -4.39
CA ASN A 190 -10.59 16.76 -5.79
C ASN A 190 -11.10 15.32 -5.95
N HIS A 191 -11.10 14.51 -4.89
CA HIS A 191 -11.46 13.10 -4.98
C HIS A 191 -12.74 12.77 -4.22
N SER A 192 -13.34 11.62 -4.56
CA SER A 192 -14.54 11.13 -3.89
C SER A 192 -14.17 10.31 -2.64
N PRO A 193 -14.84 10.51 -1.51
CA PRO A 193 -14.69 9.68 -0.33
C PRO A 193 -15.35 8.29 -0.46
N ASP A 194 -15.95 7.97 -1.61
CA ASP A 194 -16.71 6.75 -1.80
C ASP A 194 -15.85 5.49 -1.69
N GLY A 195 -16.29 4.58 -0.84
CA GLY A 195 -15.64 3.28 -0.67
C GLY A 195 -14.44 3.30 0.24
N ILE A 196 -14.34 4.32 1.07
CA ILE A 196 -13.38 4.47 2.15
C ILE A 196 -14.16 4.33 3.45
N ASP A 197 -13.67 3.48 4.35
CA ASP A 197 -14.33 3.24 5.63
C ASP A 197 -14.00 4.36 6.64
N TYR A 198 -12.76 4.85 6.62
CA TYR A 198 -12.29 5.93 7.47
C TYR A 198 -11.67 7.03 6.61
N VAL A 199 -12.41 8.10 6.43
CA VAL A 199 -12.02 9.25 5.63
C VAL A 199 -11.28 10.25 6.50
N ILE A 200 -10.09 10.68 6.05
CA ILE A 200 -9.31 11.76 6.65
C ILE A 200 -9.29 12.91 5.64
N PRO A 201 -10.17 13.91 5.77
CA PRO A 201 -10.13 15.07 4.87
C PRO A 201 -8.86 15.87 5.10
N GLY A 202 -8.04 16.04 4.05
CA GLY A 202 -6.78 16.73 4.19
C GLY A 202 -5.94 16.77 2.93
N ASN A 203 -4.90 17.58 2.97
CA ASN A 203 -3.97 17.81 1.87
C ASN A 203 -3.11 16.56 1.61
N ASP A 204 -3.12 16.07 0.40
CA ASP A 204 -2.34 14.92 -0.06
C ASP A 204 -1.11 15.29 -0.90
N ASP A 205 -0.86 16.60 -1.14
CA ASP A 205 0.27 17.11 -1.92
C ASP A 205 1.44 17.57 -1.06
N ALA A 206 1.15 18.17 0.09
CA ALA A 206 2.16 18.77 0.94
C ALA A 206 2.97 17.71 1.70
N ILE A 207 4.28 17.64 1.47
CA ILE A 207 5.19 16.68 2.14
C ILE A 207 5.07 16.74 3.67
N ARG A 208 4.88 17.96 4.25
CA ARG A 208 4.71 18.13 5.71
C ARG A 208 3.40 17.53 6.21
N ALA A 209 2.31 17.68 5.46
CA ALA A 209 1.01 17.09 5.79
C ALA A 209 1.08 15.56 5.69
N ILE A 210 1.66 15.03 4.63
CA ILE A 210 1.85 13.60 4.43
C ILE A 210 2.70 12.99 5.55
N ARG A 211 3.81 13.62 5.92
CA ARG A 211 4.65 13.17 7.05
C ARG A 211 3.87 13.17 8.36
N LEU A 212 3.06 14.18 8.61
CA LEU A 212 2.22 14.23 9.82
C LEU A 212 1.27 13.03 9.88
N TYR A 213 0.55 12.72 8.79
CA TYR A 213 -0.38 11.58 8.77
C TYR A 213 0.33 10.24 8.94
N THR A 214 1.43 10.04 8.20
CA THR A 214 2.19 8.77 8.27
C THR A 214 2.82 8.57 9.64
N GLN A 215 3.37 9.62 10.24
CA GLN A 215 3.92 9.59 11.58
C GLN A 215 2.86 9.25 12.63
N LEU A 216 1.71 9.94 12.61
CA LEU A 216 0.62 9.68 13.54
C LEU A 216 0.06 8.25 13.39
N ALA A 217 -0.07 7.76 12.15
CA ALA A 217 -0.50 6.39 11.90
C ALA A 217 0.51 5.36 12.43
N ALA A 218 1.81 5.59 12.20
CA ALA A 218 2.87 4.73 12.72
C ALA A 218 2.92 4.75 14.26
N ASP A 219 2.78 5.92 14.89
CA ASP A 219 2.73 6.06 16.34
C ASP A 219 1.51 5.33 16.94
N ALA A 220 0.34 5.45 16.33
CA ALA A 220 -0.87 4.71 16.73
C ALA A 220 -0.68 3.20 16.63
N ILE A 221 0.00 2.70 15.59
CA ILE A 221 0.30 1.28 15.41
C ILE A 221 1.29 0.79 16.48
N LEU A 222 2.35 1.55 16.76
CA LEU A 222 3.34 1.21 17.78
C LEU A 222 2.71 1.16 19.17
N GLU A 223 1.90 2.16 19.51
CA GLU A 223 1.17 2.22 20.77
C GLU A 223 0.17 1.06 20.90
N GLY A 224 -0.57 0.75 19.82
CA GLY A 224 -1.47 -0.39 19.76
C GLY A 224 -0.75 -1.72 19.98
N ARG A 225 0.41 -1.90 19.38
CA ARG A 225 1.24 -3.11 19.58
C ARG A 225 1.81 -3.21 20.99
N ALA A 226 2.23 -2.08 21.58
CA ALA A 226 2.70 -2.04 22.94
C ALA A 226 1.59 -2.38 23.96
N SER A 227 0.35 -2.04 23.67
CA SER A 227 -0.83 -2.38 24.48
C SER A 227 -1.37 -3.80 24.23
N SER A 228 -0.79 -4.53 23.26
CA SER A 228 -1.20 -5.92 22.97
C SER A 228 -0.92 -6.82 24.18
N PRO A 229 -1.89 -7.59 24.66
CA PRO A 229 -1.60 -8.58 25.69
C PRO A 229 -0.55 -9.57 25.15
N LEU A 230 0.51 -9.78 25.92
CA LEU A 230 1.50 -10.81 25.61
C LEU A 230 0.78 -12.12 25.36
N PRO A 231 1.19 -12.94 24.37
CA PRO A 231 0.60 -14.24 24.18
C PRO A 231 0.81 -15.04 25.48
N ALA A 232 -0.28 -15.48 26.07
CA ALA A 232 -0.25 -16.45 27.14
C ALA A 232 0.28 -17.77 26.54
N GLY A 233 1.60 -17.94 26.44
CA GLY A 233 2.19 -19.15 25.85
C GLY A 233 3.42 -18.92 24.97
N GLY A 234 4.25 -17.95 25.28
CA GLY A 234 5.61 -17.89 24.75
C GLY A 234 6.56 -17.82 25.92
N ASP A 235 7.31 -18.88 26.10
CA ASP A 235 8.42 -19.05 27.04
C ASP A 235 8.26 -18.20 28.31
N ALA A 236 7.55 -18.78 29.29
CA ALA A 236 7.73 -18.37 30.66
C ALA A 236 9.24 -18.27 30.83
N ASP A 237 9.72 -17.08 31.14
CA ASP A 237 11.05 -16.86 31.66
C ASP A 237 11.44 -18.11 32.42
N GLU A 238 12.45 -18.80 31.92
CA GLU A 238 13.21 -19.74 32.74
C GLU A 238 13.74 -18.89 33.88
N PHE A 239 12.94 -18.83 34.93
CA PHE A 239 13.29 -18.17 36.16
C PHE A 239 14.42 -19.00 36.72
N VAL A 240 15.65 -18.66 36.34
CA VAL A 240 16.85 -19.26 36.88
C VAL A 240 16.90 -18.80 38.33
N GLU A 241 16.47 -19.67 39.24
CA GLU A 241 16.69 -19.46 40.66
C GLU A 241 18.20 -19.41 40.87
N LEU A 242 18.68 -18.22 41.23
CA LEU A 242 20.05 -18.01 41.64
C LEU A 242 20.14 -18.33 43.14
N ASP A 243 21.14 -19.13 43.54
CA ASP A 243 21.47 -19.32 44.93
C ASP A 243 21.95 -18.00 45.58
N ALA A 244 22.11 -18.01 46.90
CA ALA A 244 22.51 -16.83 47.65
C ALA A 244 23.93 -16.30 47.28
N GLU A 245 24.64 -16.98 46.37
CA GLU A 245 25.96 -16.64 45.85
C GLU A 245 25.95 -16.21 44.39
N GLY A 246 24.74 -16.17 43.74
CA GLY A 246 24.56 -15.63 42.38
C GLY A 246 24.86 -16.62 41.24
N ASN A 247 24.94 -17.92 41.52
CA ASN A 247 25.12 -18.94 40.51
C ASN A 247 23.77 -19.61 40.13
N PRO A 248 23.57 -20.00 38.87
CA PRO A 248 22.36 -20.72 38.45
C PRO A 248 22.32 -22.11 39.10
N VAL A 249 21.25 -22.45 39.81
CA VAL A 249 21.02 -23.75 40.39
C VAL A 249 20.68 -24.75 39.28
N GLU A 250 21.62 -25.58 38.85
CA GLU A 250 21.33 -26.71 37.96
C GLU A 250 20.37 -27.67 38.67
N ALA A 251 19.14 -27.82 38.13
CA ALA A 251 18.17 -28.80 38.61
C ALA A 251 18.71 -30.20 38.35
N GLY A 252 19.32 -30.81 39.39
CA GLY A 252 19.86 -32.14 39.35
C GLY A 252 18.85 -33.22 38.97
N ALA A 253 19.26 -34.03 38.03
CA ALA A 253 18.63 -35.27 37.61
C ALA A 253 18.51 -36.23 38.78
N ASP A 254 17.35 -36.27 39.45
CA ASP A 254 16.88 -37.46 40.19
C ASP A 254 15.44 -37.23 40.71
N ARG A 255 14.46 -37.42 39.86
CA ARG A 255 13.09 -37.73 40.29
C ARG A 255 12.54 -38.89 39.47
N LYS A 256 12.49 -40.08 40.11
CA LYS A 256 11.78 -41.27 39.65
C LYS A 256 10.31 -40.92 39.29
N PRO A 257 9.75 -41.49 38.22
CA PRO A 257 8.39 -41.23 37.84
C PRO A 257 7.40 -41.95 38.77
N ALA A 258 6.61 -41.20 39.51
CA ALA A 258 5.46 -41.70 40.22
C ALA A 258 4.25 -41.81 39.27
N GLY A 259 3.73 -42.99 39.26
CA GLY A 259 2.41 -43.52 38.91
C GLY A 259 1.53 -42.79 37.87
N LYS A 260 1.40 -43.40 36.70
CA LYS A 260 0.32 -43.20 35.74
C LYS A 260 -1.03 -43.52 36.38
N VAL A 261 -1.85 -42.51 36.63
CA VAL A 261 -3.28 -42.70 36.86
C VAL A 261 -3.98 -42.66 35.52
N THR A 262 -4.37 -43.83 35.04
CA THR A 262 -5.20 -43.98 33.82
C THR A 262 -6.64 -43.59 34.14
N LYS A 263 -7.09 -42.44 33.63
CA LYS A 263 -8.51 -42.14 33.49
C LYS A 263 -9.03 -42.81 32.22
N LYS A 264 -9.71 -43.91 32.34
CA LYS A 264 -10.56 -44.54 31.32
C LYS A 264 -11.75 -43.58 31.03
N THR A 265 -11.74 -42.96 29.88
CA THR A 265 -12.95 -42.39 29.30
C THR A 265 -13.55 -43.44 28.36
N ALA A 266 -14.74 -43.91 28.76
CA ALA A 266 -15.54 -44.85 27.99
C ALA A 266 -16.03 -44.16 26.67
N ARG A 267 -15.55 -44.67 25.57
CA ARG A 267 -16.13 -44.37 24.24
C ARG A 267 -17.36 -45.26 24.04
N LYS A 268 -18.51 -44.62 24.01
CA LYS A 268 -19.80 -45.24 23.64
C LYS A 268 -19.78 -45.49 22.12
N LYS A 269 -19.67 -46.73 21.71
CA LYS A 269 -19.87 -47.19 20.33
C LYS A 269 -21.36 -47.08 20.00
N ILE A 270 -21.72 -46.29 19.01
CA ILE A 270 -23.02 -46.37 18.37
C ILE A 270 -22.84 -47.26 17.15
N VAL A 271 -23.50 -48.39 17.21
CA VAL A 271 -23.60 -49.41 16.16
C VAL A 271 -24.48 -48.86 15.04
N ALA A 272 -23.97 -48.79 13.85
CA ALA A 272 -24.75 -48.59 12.65
C ALA A 272 -25.46 -49.91 12.30
N LYS A 273 -26.77 -49.87 12.21
CA LYS A 273 -27.58 -50.97 11.72
C LYS A 273 -27.90 -50.69 10.24
N ALA A 274 -27.39 -51.56 9.42
CA ALA A 274 -27.76 -51.67 8.00
C ALA A 274 -29.15 -52.21 7.83
N ALA A 275 -29.91 -51.69 6.90
CA ALA A 275 -31.00 -52.38 6.22
C ALA A 275 -31.19 -51.74 4.83
N GLU A 276 -30.86 -52.52 3.82
CA GLU A 276 -31.30 -52.45 2.43
C GLU A 276 -32.70 -53.13 2.31
N PRO A 277 -33.28 -53.25 1.12
CA PRO A 277 -33.76 -52.30 0.12
C PRO A 277 -35.24 -52.61 -0.23
N THR A 278 -35.91 -51.76 -1.01
CA THR A 278 -37.01 -52.19 -1.97
C THR A 278 -37.31 -51.06 -2.93
N GLU A 279 -37.14 -51.41 -4.20
CA GLU A 279 -38.04 -51.44 -5.34
C GLU A 279 -38.53 -50.10 -5.90
N GLU A 280 -38.03 -49.78 -7.03
CA GLU A 280 -38.65 -49.74 -8.37
C GLU A 280 -40.05 -49.10 -8.46
N VAL A 281 -40.12 -47.98 -9.17
CA VAL A 281 -41.15 -47.75 -10.19
C VAL A 281 -40.55 -46.92 -11.33
N VAL A 282 -40.48 -47.57 -12.45
CA VAL A 282 -40.27 -47.07 -13.80
C VAL A 282 -41.53 -46.33 -14.24
N VAL A 283 -41.44 -45.28 -15.02
CA VAL A 283 -42.23 -44.86 -16.17
C VAL A 283 -41.56 -43.59 -16.73
N GLU A 284 -40.84 -43.69 -17.83
CA GLU A 284 -41.21 -43.49 -19.24
C GLU A 284 -41.41 -42.01 -19.59
N ALA A 285 -40.44 -41.47 -20.29
CA ALA A 285 -40.35 -41.22 -21.74
C ALA A 285 -41.24 -40.08 -22.25
N ALA A 286 -40.60 -39.17 -22.90
CA ALA A 286 -40.84 -38.57 -24.20
C ALA A 286 -40.01 -37.27 -24.28
N SER A 287 -38.94 -37.26 -25.04
CA SER A 287 -38.80 -36.90 -26.46
C SER A 287 -39.37 -35.52 -26.76
N GLU A 288 -38.47 -34.59 -27.05
CA GLU A 288 -38.41 -33.94 -28.35
C GLU A 288 -37.37 -32.79 -28.33
N ALA A 289 -36.31 -32.95 -29.07
CA ALA A 289 -35.69 -31.90 -29.83
C ALA A 289 -36.27 -32.00 -31.24
N PRO A 290 -36.17 -31.10 -32.18
CA PRO A 290 -35.18 -30.04 -32.43
C PRO A 290 -35.78 -28.75 -33.05
N ALA A 291 -34.95 -27.77 -33.31
CA ALA A 291 -34.86 -26.87 -34.46
C ALA A 291 -34.07 -25.63 -34.04
N GLU A 292 -32.90 -25.44 -34.51
CA GLU A 292 -32.42 -24.85 -35.77
C GLU A 292 -32.95 -23.46 -36.07
N ALA A 293 -32.01 -22.67 -36.47
CA ALA A 293 -32.03 -21.42 -37.25
C ALA A 293 -31.91 -20.16 -36.35
N GLU A 294 -31.09 -19.21 -36.60
CA GLU A 294 -30.30 -18.71 -37.73
C GLU A 294 -29.43 -17.56 -37.18
N ALA A 295 -28.21 -17.48 -37.63
CA ALA A 295 -27.48 -16.21 -37.66
C ALA A 295 -27.97 -15.39 -38.87
N PRO A 296 -27.93 -14.10 -38.82
CA PRO A 296 -27.24 -13.35 -39.84
C PRO A 296 -26.35 -12.26 -39.25
N ALA A 297 -25.14 -12.24 -39.61
CA ALA A 297 -24.51 -11.56 -40.72
C ALA A 297 -24.40 -10.03 -40.62
N ALA A 298 -23.10 -9.65 -40.56
CA ALA A 298 -22.45 -8.59 -41.32
C ALA A 298 -22.79 -7.12 -41.07
N ALA A 299 -21.69 -6.45 -40.82
CA ALA A 299 -21.42 -5.01 -40.90
C ALA A 299 -21.90 -4.37 -42.21
N PRO A 300 -22.01 -3.05 -42.26
CA PRO A 300 -21.03 -2.39 -43.12
C PRO A 300 -20.42 -1.10 -42.54
N ALA A 301 -19.18 -0.87 -42.90
CA ALA A 301 -18.49 0.41 -42.85
C ALA A 301 -19.09 1.40 -43.88
N PRO A 302 -19.09 2.70 -43.62
CA PRO A 302 -19.33 3.65 -44.67
C PRO A 302 -18.03 4.25 -45.22
N ALA A 303 -18.11 4.36 -46.52
CA ALA A 303 -17.15 4.91 -47.46
C ALA A 303 -17.00 6.41 -47.35
N LYS A 304 -15.86 6.84 -47.84
CA LYS A 304 -15.47 8.18 -48.23
C LYS A 304 -16.50 8.88 -49.13
N ALA A 305 -16.65 10.17 -48.94
CA ALA A 305 -16.99 11.06 -50.05
C ALA A 305 -16.18 12.37 -49.88
N GLU A 306 -15.41 12.62 -50.91
CA GLU A 306 -14.74 13.86 -51.29
C GLU A 306 -15.77 14.88 -51.84
N ALA A 307 -15.34 16.10 -51.87
CA ALA A 307 -15.49 17.19 -52.84
C ALA A 307 -15.82 18.50 -52.15
N ALA A 308 -14.90 19.45 -52.18
CA ALA A 308 -14.62 20.53 -53.10
C ALA A 308 -15.72 21.61 -53.00
N THR A 309 -15.42 22.86 -52.80
CA THR A 309 -14.81 23.90 -53.58
C THR A 309 -14.92 25.25 -52.87
N GLU A 310 -13.85 26.02 -52.96
CA GLU A 310 -13.72 27.45 -53.38
C GLU A 310 -14.41 28.50 -52.51
N SER A 311 -13.86 29.58 -52.22
CA SER A 311 -12.90 30.59 -52.63
C SER A 311 -13.12 31.76 -51.70
N SER A 312 -12.28 32.56 -51.40
CA SER A 312 -11.52 33.68 -51.93
C SER A 312 -11.15 34.63 -50.79
N ASP A 313 -9.91 35.01 -50.83
CA ASP A 313 -9.29 36.34 -50.81
C ASP A 313 -9.47 37.19 -49.54
N GLU A 314 -8.52 37.89 -49.05
CA GLU A 314 -7.37 38.61 -49.53
C GLU A 314 -6.50 39.07 -48.32
N ALA A 315 -5.20 38.96 -48.46
CA ALA A 315 -4.15 39.93 -48.27
C ALA A 315 -3.99 40.58 -46.87
N ALA A 316 -2.85 40.73 -46.33
CA ALA A 316 -1.51 41.06 -46.68
C ALA A 316 -0.62 40.96 -45.42
N ALA A 317 0.53 40.32 -45.51
CA ALA A 317 1.87 40.90 -45.47
C ALA A 317 2.25 41.53 -44.11
N VAL A 318 3.40 41.23 -43.49
CA VAL A 318 4.78 41.25 -43.88
C VAL A 318 5.62 40.87 -42.62
N GLU A 319 6.61 40.03 -42.82
CA GLU A 319 8.00 40.05 -42.32
C GLU A 319 8.25 40.01 -40.78
N ALA A 320 9.23 39.34 -40.23
CA ALA A 320 10.43 38.61 -40.65
C ALA A 320 10.99 37.87 -39.44
N ALA A 321 11.50 36.68 -39.66
CA ALA A 321 12.52 36.09 -38.80
C ALA A 321 13.89 36.68 -39.18
N PRO A 322 14.88 36.75 -38.28
CA PRO A 322 15.99 35.87 -38.54
C PRO A 322 16.76 35.25 -37.32
N LYS A 323 17.19 34.03 -37.53
CA LYS A 323 18.55 33.47 -37.44
C LYS A 323 19.36 33.51 -36.13
N LYS A 324 19.69 32.28 -35.77
CA LYS A 324 20.88 31.80 -35.02
C LYS A 324 22.10 32.70 -35.15
N VAL A 325 22.79 32.88 -34.02
CA VAL A 325 24.27 32.90 -34.00
C VAL A 325 24.80 32.32 -32.71
N SER A 326 25.52 31.24 -32.85
CA SER A 326 26.50 30.69 -31.91
C SER A 326 27.75 31.60 -31.83
N LYS A 327 28.34 31.76 -30.65
CA LYS A 327 29.79 31.89 -30.55
C LYS A 327 30.31 31.55 -29.16
N LYS A 328 31.29 30.72 -29.22
CA LYS A 328 32.27 30.23 -28.26
C LYS A 328 33.28 31.28 -27.83
N LYS A 329 33.98 30.95 -26.71
CA LYS A 329 35.35 31.36 -26.31
C LYS A 329 35.46 32.70 -25.55
N ALA A 330 36.31 32.85 -24.57
CA ALA A 330 37.48 32.17 -23.95
C ALA A 330 37.88 32.96 -22.70
N VAL A 331 38.28 32.30 -21.62
CA VAL A 331 39.64 32.21 -21.07
C VAL A 331 40.37 33.54 -20.77
N LYS A 332 40.75 33.69 -19.50
CA LYS A 332 42.05 34.07 -18.89
C LYS A 332 41.80 34.95 -17.67
N LYS A 333 42.18 34.48 -16.43
CA LYS A 333 43.52 34.44 -15.85
C LYS A 333 44.11 35.83 -15.52
N ALA A 334 44.23 36.11 -14.23
CA ALA A 334 45.32 36.77 -13.49
C ALA A 334 44.81 36.88 -12.02
N ALA A 335 45.27 36.24 -11.02
CA ALA A 335 46.61 36.12 -10.43
C ALA A 335 47.14 37.43 -9.83
N ALA A 336 47.42 37.29 -8.55
CA ALA A 336 48.42 38.00 -7.75
C ALA A 336 47.98 39.40 -7.25
N ALA A 337 48.15 39.74 -6.09
CA ALA A 337 49.03 39.57 -4.97
C ALA A 337 48.92 40.76 -4.02
N LYS A 338 49.27 40.46 -2.80
CA LYS A 338 49.96 41.26 -1.77
C LYS A 338 48.99 42.04 -0.91
N LYS A 339 49.00 41.67 0.36
CA LYS A 339 49.98 41.90 1.41
C LYS A 339 49.79 43.22 2.15
N ASP A 340 49.78 43.05 3.43
CA ASP A 340 50.27 43.89 4.51
C ASP A 340 49.37 45.13 4.80
N ASP A 341 49.06 45.52 5.95
CA ASP A 341 49.75 45.54 7.24
C ASP A 341 48.77 46.01 8.34
N GLU A 342 48.99 45.48 9.52
CA GLU A 342 49.01 46.09 10.81
C GLU A 342 48.03 47.25 11.15
N ALA A 343 47.20 46.99 12.11
CA ALA A 343 47.26 47.61 13.42
C ALA A 343 46.28 46.88 14.38
#